data_52c9cbd32e98860479ddda3408d9fa2f
#
_entry.id   52c9cbd32e98860479ddda3408d9fa2f
#
_cell.length_a   1.000
_cell.length_b   1.000
_cell.length_c   1.000
_cell.angle_alpha   90.00
_cell.angle_beta   90.00
_cell.angle_gamma   90.00
#
_symmetry.space_group_name_H-M   'P 1'
#
loop_
_entity.id
_entity.type
_entity.pdbx_description
1 polymer ?
#
loop_
_entity_poly.entity_id
_entity_poly.type
_entity_poly.pdbx_seq_one_letter_code
_entity_poly.pdbx_strand_id
1 'polypeptide(L)'
;MLRSVTMLALAIGLTACGDGGQAERVELADYASKLKEFDGRNREIMGQIERLDDPSKDVSAEDLEQVRQFIAAYISDIEKIDPVNLEYRRLRQTHKTYVSKVSQANELAVDTGKPLRNERGNVSIAVRHLEKRTRAHHTALDVLWLQKKIEDPFPLVWPEE
;
A
#
# COMPACT_ATOMS: atom_id res chain seq x y z
N MET A 1 -49.21 -38.61 38.74
CA MET A 1 -48.51 -39.16 37.53
C MET A 1 -48.08 -37.97 36.67
N LEU A 2 -46.88 -37.52 36.87
CA LEU A 2 -46.27 -36.42 36.08
C LEU A 2 -45.53 -37.06 34.91
N ARG A 3 -45.93 -36.70 33.68
CA ARG A 3 -45.18 -37.01 32.47
C ARG A 3 -44.19 -35.87 32.20
N SER A 4 -42.92 -36.19 32.41
CA SER A 4 -41.80 -35.33 31.98
C SER A 4 -41.74 -35.28 30.45
N VAL A 5 -41.94 -34.11 29.86
CA VAL A 5 -41.67 -33.86 28.46
C VAL A 5 -40.23 -33.39 28.34
N THR A 6 -39.38 -34.27 27.85
CA THR A 6 -37.98 -33.95 27.53
C THR A 6 -37.96 -33.16 26.24
N MET A 7 -37.73 -31.84 26.31
CA MET A 7 -37.47 -31.04 25.12
C MET A 7 -36.03 -31.36 24.63
N LEU A 8 -35.99 -32.02 23.50
CA LEU A 8 -34.78 -32.26 22.74
C LEU A 8 -34.43 -30.93 22.02
N ALA A 9 -33.54 -30.17 22.56
CA ALA A 9 -32.98 -28.99 21.88
C ALA A 9 -32.12 -29.49 20.72
N LEU A 10 -32.67 -29.41 19.51
CA LEU A 10 -31.91 -29.59 18.27
C LEU A 10 -31.01 -28.38 18.15
N ALA A 11 -29.73 -28.49 18.59
CA ALA A 11 -28.70 -27.57 18.24
C ALA A 11 -28.42 -27.76 16.74
N ILE A 12 -29.07 -26.92 15.93
CA ILE A 12 -28.70 -26.78 14.53
C ILE A 12 -27.34 -26.12 14.54
N GLY A 13 -26.31 -26.95 14.39
CA GLY A 13 -24.99 -26.49 14.07
C GLY A 13 -25.02 -25.75 12.73
N LEU A 14 -25.22 -24.46 12.78
CA LEU A 14 -24.86 -23.56 11.70
C LEU A 14 -23.36 -23.64 11.54
N THR A 15 -22.97 -24.59 10.72
CA THR A 15 -21.59 -24.75 10.25
C THR A 15 -21.10 -23.45 9.67
N ALA A 16 -20.08 -22.91 10.29
CA ALA A 16 -19.26 -21.78 9.93
C ALA A 16 -18.63 -21.92 8.52
N CYS A 17 -19.43 -21.88 7.47
CA CYS A 17 -18.94 -21.70 6.09
C CYS A 17 -18.91 -20.24 5.66
N GLY A 18 -19.13 -19.29 6.59
CA GLY A 18 -19.20 -17.85 6.32
C GLY A 18 -18.02 -17.01 6.83
N ASP A 19 -17.27 -17.49 7.82
CA ASP A 19 -16.30 -16.63 8.55
C ASP A 19 -15.04 -16.27 7.77
N GLY A 20 -14.54 -17.12 6.89
CA GLY A 20 -13.35 -16.83 6.10
C GLY A 20 -13.50 -15.59 5.20
N GLY A 21 -14.69 -15.37 4.65
CA GLY A 21 -14.98 -14.20 3.84
C GLY A 21 -15.04 -12.90 4.64
N GLN A 22 -15.57 -12.96 5.87
CA GLN A 22 -15.67 -11.81 6.77
C GLN A 22 -14.27 -11.40 7.30
N ALA A 23 -13.49 -12.37 7.75
CA ALA A 23 -12.13 -12.14 8.23
C ALA A 23 -11.25 -11.49 7.14
N GLU A 24 -11.31 -12.00 5.91
CA GLU A 24 -10.58 -11.43 4.77
C GLU A 24 -11.03 -10.00 4.41
N ARG A 25 -12.31 -9.66 4.59
CA ARG A 25 -12.81 -8.28 4.40
C ARG A 25 -12.24 -7.34 5.45
N VAL A 26 -12.29 -7.73 6.72
CA VAL A 26 -11.75 -6.93 7.82
C VAL A 26 -10.25 -6.70 7.62
N GLU A 27 -9.50 -7.75 7.32
CA GLU A 27 -8.07 -7.65 7.08
C GLU A 27 -7.72 -6.74 5.89
N LEU A 28 -8.47 -6.80 4.80
CA LEU A 28 -8.28 -5.92 3.65
C LEU A 28 -8.58 -4.46 3.99
N ALA A 29 -9.64 -4.21 4.78
CA ALA A 29 -10.00 -2.88 5.23
C ALA A 29 -8.95 -2.28 6.17
N ASP A 30 -8.46 -3.07 7.13
CA ASP A 30 -7.39 -2.66 8.05
C ASP A 30 -6.09 -2.36 7.30
N TYR A 31 -5.74 -3.20 6.34
CA TYR A 31 -4.57 -2.98 5.50
C TYR A 31 -4.67 -1.70 4.67
N ALA A 32 -5.80 -1.47 4.02
CA ALA A 32 -6.03 -0.25 3.24
C ALA A 32 -6.02 1.01 4.12
N SER A 33 -6.54 0.93 5.35
CA SER A 33 -6.49 2.02 6.32
C SER A 33 -5.07 2.35 6.75
N LYS A 34 -4.22 1.36 6.99
CA LYS A 34 -2.79 1.56 7.28
C LYS A 34 -2.06 2.22 6.13
N LEU A 35 -2.31 1.79 4.90
CA LEU A 35 -1.73 2.45 3.73
C LEU A 35 -2.15 3.91 3.62
N LYS A 36 -3.40 4.23 3.95
CA LYS A 36 -3.91 5.60 3.94
C LYS A 36 -3.15 6.52 4.91
N GLU A 37 -2.67 6.00 6.04
CA GLU A 37 -1.83 6.76 6.97
C GLU A 37 -0.52 7.21 6.32
N PHE A 38 -0.03 6.47 5.33
CA PHE A 38 1.19 6.78 4.59
C PHE A 38 0.97 7.67 3.35
N ASP A 39 -0.27 7.86 2.93
CA ASP A 39 -0.64 8.64 1.74
C ASP A 39 -0.16 10.10 1.82
N GLY A 40 -0.06 10.67 3.01
CA GLY A 40 0.48 12.01 3.21
C GLY A 40 1.91 12.12 2.67
N ARG A 41 2.80 11.20 3.07
CA ARG A 41 4.19 11.15 2.60
C ARG A 41 4.27 10.84 1.11
N ASN A 42 3.44 9.93 0.63
CA ASN A 42 3.41 9.58 -0.78
C ASN A 42 3.06 10.81 -1.65
N ARG A 43 2.05 11.58 -1.26
CA ARG A 43 1.70 12.84 -1.95
C ARG A 43 2.81 13.88 -1.91
N GLU A 44 3.52 13.98 -0.80
CA GLU A 44 4.66 14.87 -0.66
C GLU A 44 5.79 14.49 -1.64
N ILE A 45 6.11 13.20 -1.76
CA ILE A 45 7.08 12.69 -2.73
C ILE A 45 6.61 12.98 -4.16
N MET A 46 5.34 12.71 -4.46
CA MET A 46 4.78 12.97 -5.80
C MET A 46 4.81 14.45 -6.18
N GLY A 47 4.58 15.35 -5.21
CA GLY A 47 4.69 16.79 -5.43
C GLY A 47 6.10 17.26 -5.83
N GLN A 48 7.13 16.46 -5.62
CA GLN A 48 8.49 16.78 -6.07
C GLN A 48 8.71 16.49 -7.56
N ILE A 49 7.86 15.69 -8.21
CA ILE A 49 8.06 15.31 -9.63
C ILE A 49 8.11 16.55 -10.52
N GLU A 50 7.14 17.44 -10.40
CA GLU A 50 7.08 18.66 -11.22
C GLU A 50 8.32 19.53 -11.01
N ARG A 51 8.77 19.64 -9.75
CA ARG A 51 9.98 20.41 -9.44
C ARG A 51 11.25 19.76 -10.01
N LEU A 52 11.35 18.42 -9.92
CA LEU A 52 12.50 17.69 -10.43
C LEU A 52 12.56 17.67 -11.96
N ASP A 53 11.42 17.72 -12.63
CA ASP A 53 11.34 17.64 -14.09
C ASP A 53 11.45 19.02 -14.77
N ASP A 54 11.10 20.09 -14.08
CA ASP A 54 11.17 21.45 -14.63
C ASP A 54 12.61 21.98 -14.65
N PRO A 55 13.26 22.07 -15.83
CA PRO A 55 14.66 22.49 -15.91
C PRO A 55 14.88 23.94 -15.49
N SER A 56 13.82 24.76 -15.39
CA SER A 56 13.88 26.14 -14.92
C SER A 56 13.95 26.28 -13.39
N LYS A 57 13.61 25.19 -12.67
CA LYS A 57 13.68 25.17 -11.21
C LYS A 57 15.09 24.88 -10.73
N ASP A 58 15.54 25.68 -9.80
CA ASP A 58 16.78 25.39 -9.08
C ASP A 58 16.53 24.24 -8.09
N VAL A 59 17.38 23.21 -8.18
CA VAL A 59 17.32 22.02 -7.33
C VAL A 59 18.72 21.78 -6.80
N SER A 60 18.89 21.96 -5.50
CA SER A 60 20.16 21.75 -4.82
C SER A 60 20.44 20.27 -4.54
N ALA A 61 21.67 19.94 -4.15
CA ALA A 61 22.01 18.60 -3.67
C ALA A 61 21.24 18.25 -2.38
N GLU A 62 20.97 19.24 -1.53
CA GLU A 62 20.20 19.08 -0.30
C GLU A 62 18.72 18.73 -0.61
N ASP A 63 18.11 19.38 -1.62
CA ASP A 63 16.78 19.03 -2.07
C ASP A 63 16.70 17.58 -2.56
N LEU A 64 17.71 17.11 -3.32
CA LEU A 64 17.75 15.73 -3.78
C LEU A 64 17.89 14.74 -2.62
N GLU A 65 18.72 15.06 -1.64
CA GLU A 65 18.89 14.24 -0.45
C GLU A 65 17.61 14.16 0.37
N GLN A 66 16.89 15.26 0.52
CA GLN A 66 15.58 15.27 1.17
C GLN A 66 14.58 14.34 0.47
N VAL A 67 14.53 14.37 -0.86
CA VAL A 67 13.66 13.46 -1.63
C VAL A 67 14.07 11.99 -1.45
N ARG A 68 15.36 11.68 -1.43
CA ARG A 68 15.89 10.34 -1.12
C ARG A 68 15.42 9.86 0.25
N GLN A 69 15.51 10.71 1.26
CA GLN A 69 15.06 10.40 2.62
C GLN A 69 13.55 10.14 2.67
N PHE A 70 12.76 10.91 1.93
CA PHE A 70 11.31 10.67 1.84
C PHE A 70 11.00 9.31 1.19
N ILE A 71 11.70 8.96 0.10
CA ILE A 71 11.55 7.65 -0.56
C ILE A 71 11.89 6.53 0.44
N ALA A 72 13.04 6.63 1.09
CA ALA A 72 13.50 5.62 2.06
C ALA A 72 12.53 5.47 3.25
N ALA A 73 12.04 6.58 3.80
CA ALA A 73 11.09 6.59 4.89
C ALA A 73 9.74 5.94 4.50
N TYR A 74 9.23 6.26 3.31
CA TYR A 74 8.00 5.67 2.80
C TYR A 74 8.13 4.16 2.62
N ILE A 75 9.23 3.70 2.00
CA ILE A 75 9.49 2.27 1.80
C ILE A 75 9.60 1.56 3.15
N SER A 76 10.34 2.15 4.11
CA SER A 76 10.46 1.62 5.47
C SER A 76 9.11 1.47 6.17
N ASP A 77 8.18 2.40 5.97
CA ASP A 77 6.84 2.31 6.56
C ASP A 77 6.03 1.17 5.94
N ILE A 78 6.12 0.99 4.62
CA ILE A 78 5.48 -0.14 3.94
C ILE A 78 6.06 -1.48 4.39
N GLU A 79 7.38 -1.57 4.57
CA GLU A 79 8.06 -2.78 5.03
C GLU A 79 7.70 -3.17 6.48
N LYS A 80 7.29 -2.21 7.32
CA LYS A 80 6.80 -2.49 8.69
C LYS A 80 5.46 -3.24 8.71
N ILE A 81 4.71 -3.23 7.61
CA ILE A 81 3.52 -4.06 7.48
C ILE A 81 4.00 -5.50 7.30
N ASP A 82 3.92 -6.29 8.37
CA ASP A 82 4.38 -7.67 8.34
C ASP A 82 3.48 -8.55 7.45
N PRO A 83 3.98 -9.04 6.31
CA PRO A 83 3.18 -9.87 5.42
C PRO A 83 2.89 -11.27 5.99
N VAL A 84 3.61 -11.71 7.03
CA VAL A 84 3.37 -13.01 7.67
C VAL A 84 2.07 -12.98 8.46
N ASN A 85 1.74 -11.83 9.05
CA ASN A 85 0.52 -11.62 9.80
C ASN A 85 -0.73 -11.41 8.91
N LEU A 86 -0.56 -11.33 7.59
CA LEU A 86 -1.67 -11.25 6.66
C LEU A 86 -2.18 -12.67 6.34
N GLU A 87 -3.34 -13.04 6.86
CA GLU A 87 -3.94 -14.35 6.64
C GLU A 87 -4.53 -14.49 5.23
N TYR A 88 -5.13 -13.42 4.70
CA TYR A 88 -5.66 -13.39 3.36
C TYR A 88 -4.54 -13.55 2.31
N ARG A 89 -4.42 -14.75 1.77
CA ARG A 89 -3.32 -15.16 0.88
C ARG A 89 -3.10 -14.20 -0.31
N ARG A 90 -4.18 -13.71 -0.93
CA ARG A 90 -4.05 -12.79 -2.08
C ARG A 90 -3.52 -11.44 -1.64
N LEU A 91 -4.00 -10.91 -0.52
CA LEU A 91 -3.52 -9.67 0.05
C LEU A 91 -2.03 -9.78 0.40
N ARG A 92 -1.64 -10.86 1.07
CA ARG A 92 -0.23 -11.15 1.38
C ARG A 92 0.65 -11.14 0.14
N GLN A 93 0.22 -11.80 -0.92
CA GLN A 93 0.97 -11.85 -2.18
C GLN A 93 1.05 -10.47 -2.85
N THR A 94 -0.04 -9.73 -2.85
CA THR A 94 -0.11 -8.36 -3.39
C THR A 94 0.84 -7.44 -2.62
N HIS A 95 0.86 -7.52 -1.28
CA HIS A 95 1.78 -6.76 -0.44
C HIS A 95 3.26 -7.12 -0.73
N LYS A 96 3.62 -8.40 -0.71
CA LYS A 96 4.99 -8.86 -1.01
C LYS A 96 5.48 -8.36 -2.37
N THR A 97 4.62 -8.43 -3.38
CA THR A 97 4.94 -7.92 -4.72
C THR A 97 5.15 -6.41 -4.69
N TYR A 98 4.33 -5.69 -3.95
CA TYR A 98 4.46 -4.24 -3.81
C TYR A 98 5.77 -3.85 -3.14
N VAL A 99 6.08 -4.39 -1.96
CA VAL A 99 7.35 -4.15 -1.26
C VAL A 99 8.54 -4.39 -2.18
N SER A 100 8.60 -5.56 -2.81
CA SER A 100 9.70 -5.90 -3.75
C SER A 100 9.84 -4.89 -4.90
N LYS A 101 8.74 -4.28 -5.34
CA LYS A 101 8.76 -3.32 -6.45
C LYS A 101 9.12 -1.91 -6.02
N VAL A 102 8.64 -1.46 -4.86
CA VAL A 102 8.96 -0.10 -4.37
C VAL A 102 10.38 -0.01 -3.83
N SER A 103 10.93 -1.07 -3.27
CA SER A 103 12.34 -1.10 -2.80
C SER A 103 13.34 -0.79 -3.92
N GLN A 104 13.00 -1.08 -5.18
CA GLN A 104 13.81 -0.68 -6.34
C GLN A 104 13.94 0.85 -6.49
N ALA A 105 13.01 1.64 -5.93
CA ALA A 105 13.14 3.10 -5.97
C ALA A 105 14.34 3.60 -5.15
N ASN A 106 14.68 2.94 -4.04
CA ASN A 106 15.89 3.27 -3.28
C ASN A 106 17.16 3.05 -4.10
N GLU A 107 17.23 1.95 -4.84
CA GLU A 107 18.37 1.64 -5.71
C GLU A 107 18.54 2.69 -6.83
N LEU A 108 17.43 3.16 -7.38
CA LEU A 108 17.41 4.20 -8.40
C LEU A 108 17.78 5.59 -7.84
N ALA A 109 17.44 5.85 -6.59
CA ALA A 109 17.69 7.13 -5.93
C ALA A 109 19.10 7.28 -5.33
N VAL A 110 19.92 6.22 -5.34
CA VAL A 110 21.27 6.24 -4.74
C VAL A 110 22.11 7.39 -5.32
N ASP A 111 22.78 8.11 -4.41
CA ASP A 111 23.80 9.08 -4.80
C ASP A 111 24.99 8.36 -5.41
N THR A 112 25.30 8.67 -6.65
CA THR A 112 26.41 8.06 -7.40
C THR A 112 27.64 8.94 -7.48
N GLY A 113 27.62 10.12 -6.83
CA GLY A 113 28.69 11.12 -6.89
C GLY A 113 28.86 11.76 -8.27
N LYS A 114 27.85 11.62 -9.14
CA LYS A 114 27.85 12.21 -10.47
C LYS A 114 27.46 13.69 -10.41
N PRO A 115 27.65 14.46 -11.50
CA PRO A 115 27.17 15.84 -11.58
C PRO A 115 25.69 15.98 -11.20
N LEU A 116 25.32 17.03 -10.49
CA LEU A 116 23.99 17.29 -9.94
C LEU A 116 22.85 17.07 -10.96
N ARG A 117 23.07 17.44 -12.22
CA ARG A 117 22.10 17.22 -13.29
C ARG A 117 21.76 15.73 -13.47
N ASN A 118 22.74 14.83 -13.36
CA ASN A 118 22.53 13.39 -13.50
C ASN A 118 21.85 12.82 -12.25
N GLU A 119 22.24 13.28 -11.06
CA GLU A 119 21.62 12.91 -9.79
C GLU A 119 20.15 13.30 -9.77
N ARG A 120 19.82 14.52 -10.23
CA ARG A 120 18.43 14.98 -10.39
C ARG A 120 17.62 14.05 -11.28
N GLY A 121 18.20 13.61 -12.42
CA GLY A 121 17.54 12.64 -13.32
C GLY A 121 17.28 11.30 -12.63
N ASN A 122 18.24 10.77 -11.87
CA ASN A 122 18.12 9.51 -11.15
C ASN A 122 17.00 9.59 -10.10
N VAL A 123 16.96 10.66 -9.31
CA VAL A 123 15.93 10.88 -8.27
C VAL A 123 14.56 11.05 -8.92
N SER A 124 14.44 11.79 -10.03
CA SER A 124 13.18 11.91 -10.76
C SER A 124 12.66 10.55 -11.24
N ILE A 125 13.55 9.72 -11.80
CA ILE A 125 13.20 8.35 -12.22
C ILE A 125 12.74 7.50 -11.02
N ALA A 126 13.40 7.62 -9.88
CA ALA A 126 13.03 6.90 -8.67
C ALA A 126 11.63 7.29 -8.17
N VAL A 127 11.30 8.58 -8.14
CA VAL A 127 9.99 9.08 -7.74
C VAL A 127 8.90 8.58 -8.70
N ARG A 128 9.11 8.67 -10.01
CA ARG A 128 8.16 8.16 -11.02
C ARG A 128 7.98 6.64 -10.91
N HIS A 129 9.07 5.92 -10.60
CA HIS A 129 8.99 4.48 -10.39
C HIS A 129 8.11 4.18 -9.18
N LEU A 130 8.34 4.86 -8.05
CA LEU A 130 7.55 4.70 -6.84
C LEU A 130 6.07 5.00 -7.09
N GLU A 131 5.75 6.13 -7.72
CA GLU A 131 4.39 6.52 -8.11
C GLU A 131 3.70 5.40 -8.90
N LYS A 132 4.31 4.98 -9.99
CA LYS A 132 3.75 3.93 -10.86
C LYS A 132 3.46 2.65 -10.08
N ARG A 133 4.34 2.25 -9.15
CA ARG A 133 4.17 1.04 -8.36
C ARG A 133 3.09 1.19 -7.30
N THR A 134 3.01 2.35 -6.66
CA THR A 134 1.95 2.65 -5.69
C THR A 134 0.58 2.68 -6.36
N ARG A 135 0.45 3.36 -7.49
CA ARG A 135 -0.79 3.38 -8.29
C ARG A 135 -1.23 1.96 -8.69
N ALA A 136 -0.30 1.14 -9.20
CA ALA A 136 -0.60 -0.24 -9.55
C ALA A 136 -1.01 -1.10 -8.34
N HIS A 137 -0.43 -0.85 -7.16
CA HIS A 137 -0.81 -1.53 -5.94
C HIS A 137 -2.21 -1.14 -5.47
N HIS A 138 -2.54 0.16 -5.46
CA HIS A 138 -3.88 0.65 -5.13
C HIS A 138 -4.94 0.05 -6.07
N THR A 139 -4.67 -0.01 -7.38
CA THR A 139 -5.57 -0.67 -8.34
C THR A 139 -5.75 -2.15 -8.02
N ALA A 140 -4.68 -2.86 -7.64
CA ALA A 140 -4.79 -4.27 -7.26
C ALA A 140 -5.62 -4.47 -5.99
N LEU A 141 -5.51 -3.58 -5.01
CA LEU A 141 -6.32 -3.59 -3.79
C LEU A 141 -7.79 -3.28 -4.08
N ASP A 142 -8.07 -2.32 -4.96
CA ASP A 142 -9.43 -1.99 -5.38
C ASP A 142 -10.13 -3.20 -6.03
N VAL A 143 -9.40 -3.94 -6.88
CA VAL A 143 -9.90 -5.20 -7.43
C VAL A 143 -10.23 -6.22 -6.34
N LEU A 144 -9.39 -6.36 -5.30
CA LEU A 144 -9.67 -7.23 -4.17
C LEU A 144 -10.89 -6.75 -3.38
N TRP A 145 -11.04 -5.44 -3.21
CA TRP A 145 -12.17 -4.80 -2.52
C TRP A 145 -13.49 -5.13 -3.19
N LEU A 146 -13.55 -4.98 -4.51
CA LEU A 146 -14.72 -5.33 -5.32
C LEU A 146 -15.01 -6.83 -5.29
N GLN A 147 -13.97 -7.69 -5.37
CA GLN A 147 -14.14 -9.14 -5.28
C GLN A 147 -14.70 -9.58 -3.93
N LYS A 148 -14.34 -8.87 -2.85
CA LYS A 148 -14.87 -9.14 -1.50
C LYS A 148 -16.21 -8.48 -1.24
N LYS A 149 -16.77 -7.73 -2.19
CA LYS A 149 -18.07 -7.03 -2.07
C LYS A 149 -18.14 -6.18 -0.80
N ILE A 150 -17.07 -5.42 -0.53
CA ILE A 150 -17.07 -4.44 0.55
C ILE A 150 -17.89 -3.24 0.09
N GLU A 151 -18.92 -2.89 0.84
CA GLU A 151 -19.88 -1.84 0.45
C GLU A 151 -19.33 -0.44 0.68
N ASP A 152 -18.41 -0.29 1.64
CA ASP A 152 -17.76 0.98 1.91
C ASP A 152 -16.90 1.43 0.72
N PRO A 153 -16.79 2.73 0.45
CA PRO A 153 -15.91 3.25 -0.58
C PRO A 153 -14.46 2.83 -0.36
N PHE A 154 -13.77 2.46 -1.44
CA PHE A 154 -12.35 2.14 -1.36
C PHE A 154 -11.55 3.37 -0.88
N PRO A 155 -10.76 3.26 0.20
CA PRO A 155 -10.19 4.44 0.87
C PRO A 155 -8.98 5.05 0.18
N LEU A 156 -8.33 4.32 -0.74
CA LEU A 156 -7.09 4.72 -1.41
C LEU A 156 -7.40 5.24 -2.82
N VAL A 157 -8.03 6.42 -2.88
CA VAL A 157 -8.33 7.06 -4.15
C VAL A 157 -7.09 7.83 -4.61
N TRP A 158 -6.58 7.49 -5.80
CA TRP A 158 -5.54 8.26 -6.45
C TRP A 158 -6.15 9.57 -6.96
N PRO A 159 -5.50 10.73 -6.76
CA PRO A 159 -5.99 11.97 -7.36
C PRO A 159 -6.12 11.80 -8.88
N GLU A 160 -7.28 12.14 -9.41
CA GLU A 160 -7.45 12.23 -10.87
C GLU A 160 -6.58 13.37 -11.38
N GLU A 161 -5.88 13.12 -12.48
CA GLU A 161 -5.07 14.11 -13.19
C GLU A 161 -5.95 15.20 -13.81
#